data_0927170317a2d139a586767654aa6ec9
#
_entry.id   0927170317a2d139a586767654aa6ec9
#
_cell.length_a   1.000
_cell.length_b   1.000
_cell.length_c   1.000
_cell.angle_alpha   90.00
_cell.angle_beta   90.00
_cell.angle_gamma   90.00
#
_symmetry.space_group_name_H-M   'P 1'
#
loop_
_entity.id
_entity.type
_entity.pdbx_description
1 polymer ?
#
loop_
_entity_poly.entity_id
_entity_poly.type
_entity_poly.pdbx_seq_one_letter_code
_entity_poly.pdbx_strand_id
1 'polypeptide(L)'
;MINTSLFSRSGAVLLHFFLILVFAAPAWAVRVKDVAALRGARDNELIGFGIVVGLDGTGDSQESLLSRKPIVNALERIGISLQSQDILGRSIAAVWLTATLQPFAKSGQRLDVTAATIGDSVSLRGGILIMAPMRGPDRLVYALAQGPIAGIPKGVSRAIALPEEELGKLPIGSRMVASVGHIIGGAIVEREISLNLNSRARLFMNLHSPDFTTAFRLAKLINQNLGFRSARAQDAGT
;
A
#
# COMPACT_ATOMS: atom_id res chain seq x y z
N MET A 1 61.12 29.97 -31.73
CA MET A 1 59.71 30.41 -31.94
C MET A 1 58.80 29.23 -31.69
N ILE A 2 58.24 29.19 -30.51
CA ILE A 2 57.35 28.07 -30.07
C ILE A 2 55.94 28.35 -30.61
N ASN A 3 55.39 27.37 -31.29
CA ASN A 3 54.16 27.46 -32.09
C ASN A 3 52.90 27.53 -31.16
N THR A 4 52.46 28.74 -30.85
CA THR A 4 51.34 29.03 -29.93
C THR A 4 49.94 28.75 -30.54
N SER A 5 49.89 28.38 -31.83
CA SER A 5 48.60 28.18 -32.57
C SER A 5 47.94 26.79 -32.34
N LEU A 6 48.71 25.80 -31.91
CA LEU A 6 48.20 24.45 -31.65
C LEU A 6 47.48 24.34 -30.32
N PHE A 7 47.89 25.10 -29.30
CA PHE A 7 47.27 25.09 -27.97
C PHE A 7 45.85 25.74 -27.93
N SER A 8 45.64 26.75 -28.79
CA SER A 8 44.35 27.45 -28.89
C SER A 8 43.21 26.59 -29.48
N ARG A 9 43.54 25.75 -30.47
CA ARG A 9 42.53 24.91 -31.14
C ARG A 9 42.08 23.73 -30.26
N SER A 10 42.98 23.11 -29.49
CA SER A 10 42.66 22.02 -28.58
C SER A 10 41.82 22.50 -27.42
N GLY A 11 42.06 23.70 -26.88
CA GLY A 11 41.27 24.31 -25.82
C GLY A 11 39.83 24.63 -26.23
N ALA A 12 39.67 25.14 -27.48
CA ALA A 12 38.37 25.41 -28.01
C ALA A 12 37.53 24.12 -28.22
N VAL A 13 38.16 23.04 -28.69
CA VAL A 13 37.47 21.73 -28.86
C VAL A 13 37.04 21.14 -27.52
N LEU A 14 37.92 21.21 -26.52
CA LEU A 14 37.57 20.75 -25.17
C LEU A 14 36.47 21.58 -24.54
N LEU A 15 36.44 22.89 -24.72
CA LEU A 15 35.40 23.76 -24.23
C LEU A 15 34.03 23.46 -24.93
N HIS A 16 34.04 23.21 -26.22
CA HIS A 16 32.81 22.81 -26.95
C HIS A 16 32.32 21.45 -26.52
N PHE A 17 33.21 20.48 -26.29
CA PHE A 17 32.84 19.15 -25.79
C PHE A 17 32.27 19.22 -24.37
N PHE A 18 32.84 20.04 -23.49
CA PHE A 18 32.33 20.29 -22.15
C PHE A 18 30.97 21.01 -22.18
N LEU A 19 30.80 21.98 -23.08
CA LEU A 19 29.51 22.67 -23.25
C LEU A 19 28.40 21.71 -23.72
N ILE A 20 28.70 20.79 -24.65
CA ILE A 20 27.75 19.75 -25.10
C ILE A 20 27.40 18.80 -23.98
N LEU A 21 28.35 18.43 -23.13
CA LEU A 21 28.14 17.54 -21.99
C LEU A 21 27.24 18.17 -20.90
N VAL A 22 27.39 19.48 -20.67
CA VAL A 22 26.55 20.24 -19.70
C VAL A 22 25.11 20.40 -20.19
N PHE A 23 24.89 20.44 -21.52
CA PHE A 23 23.54 20.51 -22.11
C PHE A 23 22.87 19.14 -22.30
N ALA A 24 23.54 18.02 -22.02
CA ALA A 24 22.92 16.70 -21.99
C ALA A 24 22.11 16.51 -20.69
N ALA A 25 21.12 17.37 -20.46
CA ALA A 25 20.17 17.17 -19.38
C ALA A 25 19.41 15.87 -19.61
N PRO A 26 19.26 14.98 -18.59
CA PRO A 26 18.47 13.77 -18.74
C PRO A 26 17.03 14.16 -19.11
N ALA A 27 16.60 13.82 -20.31
CA ALA A 27 15.21 13.97 -20.70
C ALA A 27 14.38 12.94 -19.91
N TRP A 28 13.74 13.38 -18.85
CA TRP A 28 12.83 12.54 -18.08
C TRP A 28 11.59 12.30 -18.95
N ALA A 29 11.53 11.13 -19.56
CA ALA A 29 10.36 10.72 -20.32
C ALA A 29 9.21 10.46 -19.35
N VAL A 30 8.22 11.35 -19.33
CA VAL A 30 6.98 11.17 -18.56
C VAL A 30 6.12 10.13 -19.26
N ARG A 31 5.76 9.06 -18.56
CA ARG A 31 4.89 8.01 -19.10
C ARG A 31 3.42 8.40 -18.92
N VAL A 32 2.55 7.93 -19.81
CA VAL A 32 1.11 8.18 -19.74
C VAL A 32 0.52 7.84 -18.39
N LYS A 33 0.95 6.73 -17.78
CA LYS A 33 0.52 6.31 -16.45
C LYS A 33 0.90 7.26 -15.31
N ASP A 34 1.89 8.11 -15.52
CA ASP A 34 2.36 9.06 -14.50
C ASP A 34 1.51 10.34 -14.51
N VAL A 35 0.74 10.59 -15.57
CA VAL A 35 -0.10 11.79 -15.74
C VAL A 35 -1.59 11.49 -15.82
N ALA A 36 -1.99 10.25 -16.14
CA ALA A 36 -3.38 9.88 -16.30
C ALA A 36 -3.67 8.45 -15.84
N ALA A 37 -4.90 8.22 -15.37
CA ALA A 37 -5.44 6.92 -15.02
C ALA A 37 -6.66 6.59 -15.88
N LEU A 38 -6.89 5.29 -16.11
CA LEU A 38 -8.07 4.81 -16.81
C LEU A 38 -9.31 4.98 -15.92
N ARG A 39 -10.38 5.59 -16.44
CA ARG A 39 -11.62 5.77 -15.67
C ARG A 39 -12.21 4.43 -15.24
N GLY A 40 -12.39 4.28 -13.92
CA GLY A 40 -12.88 3.05 -13.29
C GLY A 40 -11.76 2.12 -12.82
N ALA A 41 -10.51 2.30 -13.23
CA ALA A 41 -9.36 1.64 -12.65
C ALA A 41 -8.90 2.46 -11.44
N ARG A 42 -9.35 2.07 -10.26
CA ARG A 42 -9.00 2.72 -8.99
C ARG A 42 -8.64 1.65 -7.97
N ASP A 43 -7.80 2.03 -7.04
CA ASP A 43 -7.56 1.24 -5.85
C ASP A 43 -8.85 1.13 -5.03
N ASN A 44 -9.06 -0.03 -4.43
CA ASN A 44 -10.21 -0.30 -3.59
C ASN A 44 -9.73 -0.69 -2.21
N GLU A 45 -10.11 0.10 -1.22
CA GLU A 45 -9.76 -0.18 0.16
C GLU A 45 -10.61 -1.33 0.70
N LEU A 46 -9.92 -2.33 1.23
CA LEU A 46 -10.52 -3.46 1.91
C LEU A 46 -10.39 -3.27 3.41
N ILE A 47 -11.44 -3.60 4.13
CA ILE A 47 -11.47 -3.58 5.58
C ILE A 47 -11.83 -4.96 6.12
N GLY A 48 -11.31 -5.28 7.30
CA GLY A 48 -11.61 -6.52 7.98
C GLY A 48 -11.51 -6.38 9.50
N PHE A 49 -12.09 -7.33 10.18
CA PHE A 49 -11.91 -7.54 11.60
C PHE A 49 -11.19 -8.87 11.79
N GLY A 50 -10.14 -8.86 12.61
CA GLY A 50 -9.33 -10.04 12.86
C GLY A 50 -8.95 -10.19 14.31
N ILE A 51 -8.40 -11.35 14.64
CA ILE A 51 -7.83 -11.67 15.93
C ILE A 51 -6.38 -12.04 15.75
N VAL A 52 -5.54 -11.43 16.56
CA VAL A 52 -4.12 -11.78 16.68
C VAL A 52 -3.94 -12.64 17.92
N VAL A 53 -3.18 -13.72 17.77
CA VAL A 53 -2.85 -14.66 18.84
C VAL A 53 -1.34 -14.77 19.05
N GLY A 54 -0.93 -15.35 20.17
CA GLY A 54 0.49 -15.58 20.48
C GLY A 54 1.21 -14.34 20.98
N LEU A 55 0.49 -13.36 21.53
CA LEU A 55 1.07 -12.18 22.16
C LEU A 55 1.58 -12.52 23.56
N ASP A 56 2.81 -12.14 23.87
CA ASP A 56 3.45 -12.39 25.17
C ASP A 56 3.05 -11.32 26.20
N GLY A 57 1.86 -11.47 26.78
CA GLY A 57 1.32 -10.56 27.79
C GLY A 57 0.96 -9.16 27.31
N THR A 58 1.11 -8.87 26.01
CA THR A 58 0.87 -7.53 25.44
C THR A 58 -0.50 -7.38 24.77
N GLY A 59 -1.29 -8.44 24.72
CA GLY A 59 -2.63 -8.45 24.14
C GLY A 59 -3.68 -7.73 24.98
N ASP A 60 -4.93 -7.86 24.58
CA ASP A 60 -6.08 -7.24 25.23
C ASP A 60 -6.29 -7.77 26.66
N SER A 61 -6.78 -6.91 27.56
CA SER A 61 -7.10 -7.26 28.92
C SER A 61 -8.24 -8.27 29.02
N GLN A 62 -8.42 -8.82 30.20
CA GLN A 62 -9.51 -9.78 30.47
C GLN A 62 -10.91 -9.14 30.33
N GLU A 63 -11.02 -7.84 30.48
CA GLU A 63 -12.27 -7.10 30.38
C GLU A 63 -12.67 -6.82 28.92
N SER A 64 -11.72 -6.96 27.97
CA SER A 64 -12.00 -6.75 26.54
C SER A 64 -12.78 -7.91 25.93
N LEU A 65 -14.08 -7.71 25.73
CA LEU A 65 -14.95 -8.69 25.07
C LEU A 65 -14.73 -8.73 23.53
N LEU A 66 -14.07 -7.73 22.97
CA LEU A 66 -13.87 -7.58 21.51
C LEU A 66 -12.99 -8.68 20.94
N SER A 67 -11.98 -9.14 21.68
CA SER A 67 -11.09 -10.22 21.27
C SER A 67 -11.60 -11.61 21.63
N ARG A 68 -12.30 -11.76 22.75
CA ARG A 68 -12.68 -13.07 23.32
C ARG A 68 -13.85 -13.74 22.65
N LYS A 69 -14.98 -13.03 22.46
CA LYS A 69 -16.17 -13.60 21.82
C LYS A 69 -15.90 -14.17 20.42
N PRO A 70 -15.19 -13.45 19.51
CA PRO A 70 -14.87 -14.00 18.19
C PRO A 70 -13.99 -15.25 18.23
N ILE A 71 -13.07 -15.36 19.21
CA ILE A 71 -12.24 -16.57 19.35
C ILE A 71 -13.08 -17.76 19.83
N VAL A 72 -13.94 -17.57 20.82
CA VAL A 72 -14.87 -18.62 21.26
C VAL A 72 -15.69 -19.13 20.07
N ASN A 73 -16.31 -18.23 19.32
CA ASN A 73 -17.09 -18.59 18.14
C ASN A 73 -16.26 -19.31 17.06
N ALA A 74 -14.99 -18.96 16.89
CA ALA A 74 -14.10 -19.64 15.94
C ALA A 74 -13.75 -21.06 16.41
N LEU A 75 -13.49 -21.26 17.70
CA LEU A 75 -13.21 -22.56 18.31
C LEU A 75 -14.43 -23.47 18.29
N GLU A 76 -15.62 -22.93 18.56
CA GLU A 76 -16.87 -23.68 18.47
C GLU A 76 -17.12 -24.25 17.07
N ARG A 77 -16.78 -23.49 16.01
CA ARG A 77 -16.91 -23.95 14.62
C ARG A 77 -16.02 -25.16 14.29
N ILE A 78 -14.93 -25.36 15.03
CA ILE A 78 -14.04 -26.51 14.87
C ILE A 78 -14.29 -27.58 15.94
N GLY A 79 -15.40 -27.46 16.71
CA GLY A 79 -15.84 -28.45 17.67
C GLY A 79 -15.25 -28.30 19.08
N ILE A 80 -14.56 -27.19 19.37
CA ILE A 80 -14.01 -26.89 20.69
C ILE A 80 -14.94 -25.93 21.42
N SER A 81 -15.60 -26.41 22.46
CA SER A 81 -16.50 -25.60 23.29
C SER A 81 -15.74 -25.01 24.48
N LEU A 82 -15.58 -23.68 24.47
CA LEU A 82 -14.98 -22.92 25.58
C LEU A 82 -15.88 -21.74 25.93
N GLN A 83 -15.80 -21.31 27.19
CA GLN A 83 -16.42 -20.07 27.63
C GLN A 83 -15.40 -18.91 27.52
N SER A 84 -15.91 -17.69 27.38
CA SER A 84 -15.04 -16.50 27.26
C SER A 84 -14.13 -16.30 28.47
N GLN A 85 -14.55 -16.79 29.65
CA GLN A 85 -13.78 -16.76 30.90
C GLN A 85 -12.64 -17.79 30.95
N ASP A 86 -12.69 -18.83 30.12
CA ASP A 86 -11.65 -19.86 30.05
C ASP A 86 -10.39 -19.38 29.34
N ILE A 87 -10.51 -18.29 28.57
CA ILE A 87 -9.39 -17.65 27.88
C ILE A 87 -8.72 -16.70 28.86
N LEU A 88 -7.67 -17.17 29.49
CA LEU A 88 -6.88 -16.42 30.48
C LEU A 88 -5.66 -15.76 29.79
N GLY A 89 -5.23 -14.62 30.37
CA GLY A 89 -4.02 -13.93 29.96
C GLY A 89 -4.23 -12.91 28.82
N ARG A 90 -3.16 -12.14 28.56
CA ARG A 90 -3.10 -11.10 27.53
C ARG A 90 -2.40 -11.61 26.26
N SER A 91 -2.79 -12.79 25.79
CA SER A 91 -2.15 -13.43 24.63
C SER A 91 -2.89 -13.22 23.30
N ILE A 92 -4.03 -12.51 23.35
CA ILE A 92 -4.87 -12.23 22.18
C ILE A 92 -5.18 -10.74 22.06
N ALA A 93 -5.40 -10.27 20.85
CA ALA A 93 -5.86 -8.90 20.59
C ALA A 93 -6.84 -8.84 19.42
N ALA A 94 -7.86 -8.01 19.55
CA ALA A 94 -8.75 -7.65 18.46
C ALA A 94 -8.12 -6.57 17.58
N VAL A 95 -8.16 -6.78 16.27
CA VAL A 95 -7.53 -5.86 15.31
C VAL A 95 -8.47 -5.47 14.17
N TRP A 96 -8.35 -4.22 13.76
CA TRP A 96 -8.88 -3.72 12.50
C TRP A 96 -7.85 -3.95 11.40
N LEU A 97 -8.29 -4.49 10.28
CA LEU A 97 -7.44 -4.79 9.15
C LEU A 97 -7.76 -3.86 7.99
N THR A 98 -6.72 -3.38 7.33
CA THR A 98 -6.84 -2.62 6.08
C THR A 98 -5.86 -3.15 5.04
N ALA A 99 -6.28 -3.19 3.79
CA ALA A 99 -5.44 -3.52 2.63
C ALA A 99 -5.97 -2.82 1.40
N THR A 100 -5.08 -2.50 0.47
CA THR A 100 -5.43 -1.87 -0.80
C THR A 100 -5.45 -2.91 -1.90
N LEU A 101 -6.63 -3.16 -2.47
CA LEU A 101 -6.81 -4.01 -3.64
C LEU A 101 -6.62 -3.18 -4.91
N GLN A 102 -5.52 -3.41 -5.59
CA GLN A 102 -5.20 -2.72 -6.83
C GLN A 102 -6.21 -3.07 -7.95
N PRO A 103 -6.45 -2.15 -8.91
CA PRO A 103 -7.23 -2.48 -10.09
C PRO A 103 -6.55 -3.61 -10.87
N PHE A 104 -7.35 -4.50 -11.44
CA PHE A 104 -6.89 -5.69 -12.19
C PHE A 104 -6.15 -6.75 -11.34
N ALA A 105 -6.19 -6.66 -10.02
CA ALA A 105 -5.66 -7.73 -9.17
C ALA A 105 -6.41 -9.04 -9.45
N LYS A 106 -5.64 -10.13 -9.57
CA LYS A 106 -6.13 -11.47 -9.89
C LYS A 106 -6.28 -12.33 -8.63
N SER A 107 -7.24 -13.27 -8.67
CA SER A 107 -7.36 -14.29 -7.64
C SER A 107 -6.02 -15.01 -7.43
N GLY A 108 -5.66 -15.25 -6.17
CA GLY A 108 -4.37 -15.81 -5.76
C GLY A 108 -3.24 -14.77 -5.58
N GLN A 109 -3.42 -13.53 -6.00
CA GLN A 109 -2.44 -12.47 -5.76
C GLN A 109 -2.38 -12.11 -4.27
N ARG A 110 -1.17 -11.77 -3.79
CA ARG A 110 -0.95 -11.38 -2.39
C ARG A 110 -0.97 -9.87 -2.22
N LEU A 111 -1.56 -9.43 -1.12
CA LEU A 111 -1.64 -8.04 -0.70
C LEU A 111 -1.00 -7.87 0.67
N ASP A 112 -0.40 -6.72 0.89
CA ASP A 112 0.05 -6.32 2.22
C ASP A 112 -1.15 -5.87 3.06
N VAL A 113 -1.13 -6.25 4.35
CA VAL A 113 -2.19 -5.93 5.29
C VAL A 113 -1.61 -5.12 6.44
N THR A 114 -2.32 -4.07 6.81
CA THR A 114 -2.07 -3.32 8.04
C THR A 114 -3.08 -3.74 9.09
N ALA A 115 -2.59 -4.11 10.27
CA ALA A 115 -3.40 -4.46 11.43
C ALA A 115 -3.23 -3.39 12.51
N ALA A 116 -4.33 -2.85 13.03
CA ALA A 116 -4.35 -1.88 14.12
C ALA A 116 -5.21 -2.42 15.27
N THR A 117 -4.76 -2.27 16.51
CA THR A 117 -5.52 -2.71 17.69
C THR A 117 -6.81 -1.92 17.83
N ILE A 118 -7.87 -2.60 18.25
CA ILE A 118 -9.16 -1.97 18.58
C ILE A 118 -9.36 -1.95 20.10
N GLY A 119 -8.82 -2.97 20.78
CA GLY A 119 -8.87 -3.12 22.22
C GLY A 119 -7.80 -2.31 22.94
N ASP A 120 -7.44 -2.76 24.11
CA ASP A 120 -6.44 -2.15 25.00
C ASP A 120 -5.08 -2.87 24.93
N SER A 121 -4.84 -3.61 23.87
CA SER A 121 -3.57 -4.27 23.59
C SER A 121 -2.43 -3.25 23.48
N VAL A 122 -1.33 -3.52 24.16
CA VAL A 122 -0.15 -2.65 24.20
C VAL A 122 0.72 -2.83 22.95
N SER A 123 0.81 -4.08 22.43
CA SER A 123 1.63 -4.39 21.27
C SER A 123 1.10 -5.61 20.52
N LEU A 124 1.22 -5.60 19.21
CA LEU A 124 0.93 -6.73 18.31
C LEU A 124 2.18 -7.53 17.93
N ARG A 125 3.35 -7.13 18.42
CA ARG A 125 4.63 -7.72 18.04
C ARG A 125 4.70 -9.20 18.38
N GLY A 126 5.17 -10.02 17.44
CA GLY A 126 5.33 -11.47 17.59
C GLY A 126 4.03 -12.27 17.48
N GLY A 127 2.89 -11.59 17.36
CA GLY A 127 1.61 -12.23 17.18
C GLY A 127 1.38 -12.74 15.75
N ILE A 128 0.40 -13.63 15.62
CA ILE A 128 -0.06 -14.19 14.35
C ILE A 128 -1.51 -13.84 14.16
N LEU A 129 -1.85 -13.21 13.02
CA LEU A 129 -3.22 -12.97 12.61
C LEU A 129 -3.87 -14.29 12.19
N ILE A 130 -4.98 -14.64 12.84
CA ILE A 130 -5.84 -15.75 12.41
C ILE A 130 -6.57 -15.33 11.14
N MET A 131 -6.89 -16.30 10.27
CA MET A 131 -7.60 -16.07 9.02
C MET A 131 -8.84 -15.21 9.22
N ALA A 132 -8.86 -14.07 8.54
CA ALA A 132 -9.89 -13.04 8.64
C ALA A 132 -10.34 -12.58 7.25
N PRO A 133 -11.66 -12.47 7.01
CA PRO A 133 -12.18 -11.98 5.74
C PRO A 133 -12.04 -10.47 5.63
N MET A 134 -11.55 -10.01 4.47
CA MET A 134 -11.46 -8.61 4.12
C MET A 134 -12.53 -8.23 3.10
N ARG A 135 -13.27 -7.18 3.39
CA ARG A 135 -14.46 -6.77 2.64
C ARG A 135 -14.27 -5.43 1.97
N GLY A 136 -14.84 -5.30 0.79
CA GLY A 136 -14.98 -4.01 0.12
C GLY A 136 -16.17 -3.19 0.66
N PRO A 137 -16.37 -1.96 0.12
CA PRO A 137 -17.51 -1.09 0.48
C PRO A 137 -18.88 -1.71 0.20
N ASP A 138 -18.95 -2.65 -0.73
CA ASP A 138 -20.15 -3.44 -1.08
C ASP A 138 -20.42 -4.60 -0.11
N ARG A 139 -19.60 -4.74 0.95
CA ARG A 139 -19.63 -5.79 1.98
C ARG A 139 -19.29 -7.21 1.46
N LEU A 140 -18.89 -7.37 0.21
CA LEU A 140 -18.42 -8.64 -0.31
C LEU A 140 -16.98 -8.92 0.15
N VAL A 141 -16.66 -10.21 0.34
CA VAL A 141 -15.30 -10.64 0.66
C VAL A 141 -14.47 -10.67 -0.61
N TYR A 142 -13.35 -9.97 -0.62
CA TYR A 142 -12.40 -9.88 -1.74
C TYR A 142 -11.08 -10.56 -1.45
N ALA A 143 -10.68 -10.63 -0.17
CA ALA A 143 -9.44 -11.28 0.21
C ALA A 143 -9.58 -11.95 1.58
N LEU A 144 -8.71 -12.93 1.84
CA LEU A 144 -8.54 -13.56 3.15
C LEU A 144 -7.16 -13.21 3.68
N ALA A 145 -7.12 -12.60 4.88
CA ALA A 145 -5.89 -12.17 5.54
C ALA A 145 -5.48 -13.15 6.62
N GLN A 146 -4.20 -13.53 6.65
CA GLN A 146 -3.59 -14.35 7.70
C GLN A 146 -2.07 -14.19 7.69
N GLY A 147 -1.42 -14.47 8.82
CA GLY A 147 0.04 -14.54 8.86
C GLY A 147 0.67 -13.86 10.06
N PRO A 148 2.00 -14.00 10.18
CA PRO A 148 2.75 -13.39 11.27
C PRO A 148 2.80 -11.87 11.10
N ILE A 149 2.66 -11.16 12.22
CA ILE A 149 2.80 -9.72 12.24
C ILE A 149 4.29 -9.38 12.23
N ALA A 150 4.75 -8.84 11.11
CA ALA A 150 6.07 -8.25 11.01
C ALA A 150 6.07 -6.89 11.72
N GLY A 151 7.10 -6.69 12.57
CA GLY A 151 7.21 -5.43 13.30
C GLY A 151 7.47 -4.26 12.35
N ILE A 152 6.95 -3.14 12.72
CA ILE A 152 7.18 -1.73 12.41
C ILE A 152 7.63 -1.36 11.00
N PRO A 153 6.96 -0.33 10.40
CA PRO A 153 7.39 0.29 9.16
C PRO A 153 8.84 0.83 9.25
N LYS A 154 9.61 0.68 8.16
CA LYS A 154 10.92 1.32 8.01
C LYS A 154 10.77 2.82 8.28
N GLY A 155 11.34 3.30 9.36
CA GLY A 155 11.31 4.71 9.78
C GLY A 155 11.07 4.90 11.29
N VAL A 156 10.45 3.92 11.94
CA VAL A 156 10.13 3.98 13.39
C VAL A 156 10.97 2.99 14.21
N SER A 157 11.78 2.18 13.55
CA SER A 157 12.64 1.14 14.18
C SER A 157 13.57 1.63 15.29
N ARG A 158 13.86 2.94 15.34
CA ARG A 158 14.79 3.51 16.34
C ARG A 158 14.17 3.59 17.74
N ALA A 159 12.85 3.76 17.84
CA ALA A 159 12.18 3.87 19.14
C ALA A 159 11.98 2.51 19.86
N ILE A 160 12.05 1.40 19.12
CA ILE A 160 11.74 0.06 19.61
C ILE A 160 12.98 -0.75 20.01
N ALA A 161 14.18 -0.27 19.64
CA ALA A 161 15.45 -0.83 20.10
C ALA A 161 15.82 -0.35 21.52
N LEU A 162 14.99 0.48 22.15
CA LEU A 162 15.25 1.01 23.49
C LEU A 162 14.75 0.05 24.57
N PRO A 163 15.47 -0.08 25.70
CA PRO A 163 15.00 -0.79 26.88
C PRO A 163 13.66 -0.23 27.37
N GLU A 164 12.83 -1.05 28.00
CA GLU A 164 11.49 -0.66 28.51
C GLU A 164 11.50 0.56 29.43
N GLU A 165 12.57 0.76 30.18
CA GLU A 165 12.76 1.96 31.04
C GLU A 165 12.86 3.28 30.24
N GLU A 166 13.37 3.22 29.03
CA GLU A 166 13.44 4.40 28.14
C GLU A 166 12.18 4.60 27.32
N LEU A 167 11.46 3.51 27.01
CA LEU A 167 10.12 3.62 26.36
C LEU A 167 9.14 4.43 27.21
N GLY A 168 9.27 4.36 28.53
CA GLY A 168 8.46 5.15 29.48
C GLY A 168 8.63 6.66 29.37
N LYS A 169 9.77 7.11 28.85
CA LYS A 169 10.15 8.53 28.71
C LYS A 169 9.80 9.12 27.33
N LEU A 170 9.41 8.27 26.37
CA LEU A 170 9.06 8.74 25.02
C LEU A 170 7.71 9.46 25.00
N PRO A 171 7.55 10.50 24.15
CA PRO A 171 6.25 11.16 23.94
C PRO A 171 5.15 10.16 23.57
N ILE A 172 3.92 10.46 23.96
CA ILE A 172 2.74 9.59 23.76
C ILE A 172 2.60 9.12 22.31
N GLY A 173 2.95 9.94 21.32
CA GLY A 173 2.97 9.58 19.90
C GLY A 173 3.94 8.47 19.51
N SER A 174 5.02 8.26 20.27
CA SER A 174 5.99 7.17 20.03
C SER A 174 5.53 5.83 20.57
N ARG A 175 4.62 5.81 21.56
CA ARG A 175 4.02 4.59 22.12
C ARG A 175 2.94 3.99 21.23
N MET A 176 2.28 4.81 20.37
CA MET A 176 1.24 4.36 19.44
C MET A 176 1.74 3.42 18.34
N VAL A 177 3.04 3.37 18.10
CA VAL A 177 3.65 2.57 17.02
C VAL A 177 3.59 1.06 17.27
N ALA A 178 3.51 0.64 18.53
CA ALA A 178 3.41 -0.77 18.88
C ALA A 178 2.01 -1.35 18.64
N SER A 179 0.98 -0.50 18.54
CA SER A 179 -0.42 -0.88 18.31
C SER A 179 -0.77 -1.11 16.84
N VAL A 180 0.18 -0.87 15.92
CA VAL A 180 0.02 -1.13 14.49
C VAL A 180 1.10 -2.08 14.03
N GLY A 181 0.71 -3.09 13.26
CA GLY A 181 1.61 -4.05 12.64
C GLY A 181 1.31 -4.25 11.17
N HIS A 182 2.28 -4.77 10.43
CA HIS A 182 2.14 -5.09 9.00
C HIS A 182 2.30 -6.58 8.78
N ILE A 183 1.52 -7.13 7.86
CA ILE A 183 1.57 -8.52 7.44
C ILE A 183 1.88 -8.49 5.95
N ILE A 184 3.15 -8.67 5.62
CA ILE A 184 3.65 -8.58 4.24
C ILE A 184 3.12 -9.77 3.44
N GLY A 185 2.43 -9.48 2.33
CA GLY A 185 1.77 -10.51 1.53
C GLY A 185 0.73 -11.32 2.33
N GLY A 186 0.18 -10.72 3.39
CA GLY A 186 -0.66 -11.41 4.38
C GLY A 186 -2.10 -11.67 3.91
N ALA A 187 -2.58 -11.03 2.87
CA ALA A 187 -3.88 -11.33 2.31
C ALA A 187 -3.77 -11.96 0.92
N ILE A 188 -4.64 -12.92 0.64
CA ILE A 188 -4.78 -13.56 -0.67
C ILE A 188 -6.10 -13.09 -1.28
N VAL A 189 -6.04 -12.61 -2.52
CA VAL A 189 -7.23 -12.19 -3.26
C VAL A 189 -8.06 -13.42 -3.65
N GLU A 190 -9.30 -13.44 -3.21
CA GLU A 190 -10.27 -14.51 -3.54
C GLU A 190 -11.19 -14.09 -4.69
N ARG A 191 -11.51 -12.79 -4.78
CA ARG A 191 -12.42 -12.25 -5.78
C ARG A 191 -11.80 -11.08 -6.50
N GLU A 192 -11.86 -11.11 -7.82
CA GLU A 192 -11.42 -10.03 -8.69
C GLU A 192 -12.48 -8.92 -8.78
N ILE A 193 -12.02 -7.68 -8.96
CA ILE A 193 -12.91 -6.58 -9.36
C ILE A 193 -13.00 -6.58 -10.87
N SER A 194 -14.16 -6.94 -11.39
CA SER A 194 -14.39 -7.02 -12.83
C SER A 194 -14.45 -5.64 -13.46
N LEU A 195 -13.37 -5.22 -14.11
CA LEU A 195 -13.34 -4.08 -15.00
C LEU A 195 -13.47 -4.58 -16.44
N ASN A 196 -14.73 -4.70 -16.92
CA ASN A 196 -15.03 -5.13 -18.30
C ASN A 196 -14.65 -4.00 -19.30
N LEU A 197 -13.37 -3.83 -19.58
CA LEU A 197 -12.88 -2.83 -20.53
C LEU A 197 -13.20 -3.22 -21.97
N ASN A 198 -13.17 -4.52 -22.28
CA ASN A 198 -13.43 -5.03 -23.64
C ASN A 198 -14.87 -4.85 -24.11
N SER A 199 -15.84 -4.71 -23.20
CA SER A 199 -17.24 -4.46 -23.54
C SER A 199 -17.55 -2.98 -23.79
N ARG A 200 -16.60 -2.09 -23.55
CA ARG A 200 -16.79 -0.63 -23.70
C ARG A 200 -16.38 -0.18 -25.09
N ALA A 201 -17.27 0.48 -25.79
CA ALA A 201 -16.98 1.08 -27.09
C ALA A 201 -15.94 2.22 -27.00
N ARG A 202 -15.78 2.84 -25.84
CA ARG A 202 -14.83 3.92 -25.57
C ARG A 202 -14.20 3.76 -24.18
N LEU A 203 -12.93 4.08 -24.10
CA LEU A 203 -12.20 4.18 -22.84
C LEU A 203 -11.98 5.66 -22.52
N PHE A 204 -12.10 6.01 -21.26
CA PHE A 204 -11.83 7.36 -20.78
C PHE A 204 -10.59 7.33 -19.90
N MET A 205 -9.70 8.29 -20.13
CA MET A 205 -8.50 8.51 -19.33
C MET A 205 -8.67 9.82 -18.58
N ASN A 206 -8.58 9.77 -17.25
CA ASN A 206 -8.65 10.96 -16.42
C ASN A 206 -7.24 11.41 -16.09
N LEU A 207 -6.93 12.68 -16.31
CA LEU A 207 -5.68 13.28 -15.85
C LEU A 207 -5.67 13.41 -14.34
N HIS A 208 -4.52 13.16 -13.70
CA HIS A 208 -4.34 13.36 -12.27
C HIS A 208 -4.46 14.84 -11.87
N SER A 209 -3.98 15.72 -12.75
CA SER A 209 -4.14 17.18 -12.63
C SER A 209 -4.81 17.71 -13.90
N PRO A 210 -6.04 18.26 -13.81
CA PRO A 210 -6.74 18.79 -14.98
C PRO A 210 -5.97 19.94 -15.64
N ASP A 211 -5.62 19.78 -16.94
CA ASP A 211 -4.95 20.79 -17.75
C ASP A 211 -5.26 20.58 -19.24
N PHE A 212 -5.83 21.58 -19.90
CA PHE A 212 -6.19 21.53 -21.31
C PHE A 212 -5.00 21.25 -22.23
N THR A 213 -3.84 21.82 -21.94
CA THR A 213 -2.64 21.64 -22.75
C THR A 213 -2.14 20.19 -22.68
N THR A 214 -2.13 19.62 -21.49
CA THR A 214 -1.73 18.23 -21.25
C THR A 214 -2.73 17.27 -21.88
N ALA A 215 -4.05 17.49 -21.73
CA ALA A 215 -5.10 16.67 -22.34
C ALA A 215 -4.95 16.67 -23.89
N PHE A 216 -4.76 17.84 -24.49
CA PHE A 216 -4.59 17.97 -25.95
C PHE A 216 -3.30 17.28 -26.43
N ARG A 217 -2.17 17.50 -25.74
CA ARG A 217 -0.89 16.85 -26.08
C ARG A 217 -0.97 15.35 -25.97
N LEU A 218 -1.62 14.82 -24.91
CA LEU A 218 -1.82 13.40 -24.72
C LEU A 218 -2.67 12.79 -25.86
N ALA A 219 -3.81 13.40 -26.19
CA ALA A 219 -4.64 12.96 -27.29
C ALA A 219 -3.88 12.98 -28.64
N LYS A 220 -3.06 14.01 -28.88
CA LYS A 220 -2.22 14.09 -30.07
C LYS A 220 -1.19 12.95 -30.13
N LEU A 221 -0.49 12.66 -29.04
CA LEU A 221 0.48 11.56 -28.95
C LEU A 221 -0.17 10.20 -29.16
N ILE A 222 -1.35 9.96 -28.59
CA ILE A 222 -2.10 8.72 -28.80
C ILE A 222 -2.47 8.57 -30.28
N ASN A 223 -2.98 9.63 -30.91
CA ASN A 223 -3.33 9.60 -32.32
C ASN A 223 -2.12 9.37 -33.26
N GLN A 224 -0.95 9.85 -32.86
CA GLN A 224 0.29 9.62 -33.62
C GLN A 224 0.74 8.15 -33.57
N ASN A 225 0.51 7.46 -32.44
CA ASN A 225 0.98 6.10 -32.23
C ASN A 225 -0.06 5.03 -32.61
N LEU A 226 -1.37 5.29 -32.39
CA LEU A 226 -2.45 4.32 -32.62
C LEU A 226 -3.26 4.59 -33.89
N GLY A 227 -3.02 5.71 -34.57
CA GLY A 227 -3.75 6.11 -35.76
C GLY A 227 -4.68 7.29 -35.57
N PHE A 228 -5.08 7.87 -36.67
CA PHE A 228 -5.88 9.10 -36.71
C PHE A 228 -7.26 8.93 -36.06
N ARG A 229 -7.64 9.85 -35.17
CA ARG A 229 -8.92 9.88 -34.41
C ARG A 229 -9.12 8.78 -33.38
N SER A 230 -8.04 8.11 -32.92
CA SER A 230 -8.13 7.13 -31.85
C SER A 230 -8.39 7.77 -30.47
N ALA A 231 -7.99 9.03 -30.28
CA ALA A 231 -8.18 9.77 -29.03
C ALA A 231 -8.63 11.22 -29.28
N ARG A 232 -9.41 11.74 -28.33
CA ARG A 232 -9.88 13.13 -28.31
C ARG A 232 -9.94 13.63 -26.88
N ALA A 233 -9.39 14.81 -26.61
CA ALA A 233 -9.63 15.51 -25.35
C ALA A 233 -11.10 15.98 -25.30
N GLN A 234 -11.80 15.59 -24.24
CA GLN A 234 -13.20 15.96 -24.01
C GLN A 234 -13.29 17.25 -23.20
N ASP A 235 -12.47 17.36 -22.19
CA ASP A 235 -12.33 18.52 -21.30
C ASP A 235 -10.88 18.59 -20.75
N ALA A 236 -10.62 19.45 -19.76
CA ALA A 236 -9.31 19.60 -19.16
C ALA A 236 -8.82 18.37 -18.39
N GLY A 237 -9.72 17.48 -17.98
CA GLY A 237 -9.40 16.32 -17.16
C GLY A 237 -9.56 14.97 -17.87
N THR A 238 -10.10 14.95 -19.11
CA THR A 238 -10.46 13.70 -19.81
C THR A 238 -10.09 13.75 -21.27
#